data_aabc722a89aee6cdf659ac34a107077a
#
_entry.id   aabc722a89aee6cdf659ac34a107077a
#
_cell.length_a   1.000
_cell.length_b   1.000
_cell.length_c   1.000
_cell.angle_alpha   90.00
_cell.angle_beta   90.00
_cell.angle_gamma   90.00
#
_symmetry.space_group_name_H-M   'P 1'
#
loop_
_entity.id
_entity.type
_entity.pdbx_description
1 polymer ?
#
loop_
_entity_poly.entity_id
_entity_poly.type
_entity_poly.pdbx_seq_one_letter_code
_entity_poly.pdbx_strand_id
1 'polypeptide(L)'
;MSESTDSLQVNSLLYQQNSLSYSLLAFLQSDDITQIINKILADLLKQTKGDRTYIFEIDREHKVQSCIYEATAEGISQELDFLQDVPWDDSLWWDRQISEKRSIILNTLDDMPPEAKVYRDTLEVQDIKSVMVVPLLSKDKVWGYMGIDMVRTHRSWSNIDHQWFSSLGNIISICLQLRKAELQAKEDRRALDH
;
A
#
# COMPACT_ATOMS: atom_id res chain seq x y z
N MET A 1 26.47 -20.65 -13.04
CA MET A 1 25.90 -19.37 -12.56
C MET A 1 24.44 -19.14 -12.99
N SER A 2 23.90 -19.81 -14.01
CA SER A 2 22.49 -19.69 -14.46
C SER A 2 21.47 -20.37 -13.54
N GLU A 3 21.78 -21.53 -12.98
CA GLU A 3 20.85 -22.30 -12.13
C GLU A 3 20.46 -21.59 -10.82
N SER A 4 21.36 -20.79 -10.23
CA SER A 4 21.05 -20.08 -8.98
C SER A 4 20.11 -18.89 -9.21
N THR A 5 20.19 -18.24 -10.37
CA THR A 5 19.34 -17.09 -10.73
C THR A 5 17.93 -17.57 -11.06
N ASP A 6 17.79 -18.65 -11.79
CA ASP A 6 16.49 -19.25 -12.15
C ASP A 6 15.76 -19.76 -10.90
N SER A 7 16.47 -20.40 -9.97
CA SER A 7 15.86 -20.87 -8.71
C SER A 7 15.38 -19.72 -7.82
N LEU A 8 16.09 -18.60 -7.77
CA LEU A 8 15.69 -17.40 -7.03
C LEU A 8 14.46 -16.74 -7.64
N GLN A 9 14.36 -16.68 -8.97
CA GLN A 9 13.20 -16.18 -9.68
C GLN A 9 11.96 -17.05 -9.44
N VAL A 10 12.09 -18.37 -9.55
CA VAL A 10 11.00 -19.32 -9.28
C VAL A 10 10.50 -19.18 -7.83
N ASN A 11 11.40 -19.09 -6.87
CA ASN A 11 11.04 -18.92 -5.46
C ASN A 11 10.30 -17.59 -5.21
N SER A 12 10.71 -16.51 -5.86
CA SER A 12 10.04 -15.21 -5.78
C SER A 12 8.63 -15.27 -6.36
N LEU A 13 8.42 -15.90 -7.52
CA LEU A 13 7.11 -16.07 -8.15
C LEU A 13 6.18 -16.94 -7.30
N LEU A 14 6.69 -18.04 -6.75
CA LEU A 14 5.91 -18.90 -5.86
C LEU A 14 5.49 -18.15 -4.58
N TYR A 15 6.39 -17.34 -4.02
CA TYR A 15 6.06 -16.50 -2.88
C TYR A 15 4.93 -15.52 -3.24
N GLN A 16 5.04 -14.79 -4.35
CA GLN A 16 4.04 -13.84 -4.80
C GLN A 16 2.66 -14.51 -4.96
N GLN A 17 2.61 -15.67 -5.60
CA GLN A 17 1.37 -16.42 -5.78
C GLN A 17 0.79 -16.91 -4.45
N ASN A 18 1.61 -17.46 -3.56
CA ASN A 18 1.18 -17.97 -2.27
C ASN A 18 0.73 -16.86 -1.32
N SER A 19 1.36 -15.68 -1.38
CA SER A 19 0.99 -14.55 -0.53
C SER A 19 -0.42 -14.03 -0.80
N LEU A 20 -0.87 -14.04 -2.06
CA LEU A 20 -2.24 -13.66 -2.42
C LEU A 20 -3.26 -14.61 -1.79
N SER A 21 -3.04 -15.92 -1.93
CA SER A 21 -3.91 -16.95 -1.36
C SER A 21 -3.90 -16.94 0.17
N TYR A 22 -2.73 -16.79 0.77
CA TYR A 22 -2.56 -16.69 2.21
C TYR A 22 -3.32 -15.48 2.79
N SER A 23 -3.18 -14.31 2.15
CA SER A 23 -3.85 -13.10 2.59
C SER A 23 -5.37 -13.26 2.57
N LEU A 24 -5.92 -13.82 1.49
CA LEU A 24 -7.36 -14.08 1.37
C LEU A 24 -7.85 -15.03 2.47
N LEU A 25 -7.15 -16.14 2.69
CA LEU A 25 -7.50 -17.10 3.74
C LEU A 25 -7.44 -16.48 5.14
N ALA A 26 -6.42 -15.66 5.41
CA ALA A 26 -6.29 -14.99 6.71
C ALA A 26 -7.49 -14.07 6.98
N PHE A 27 -7.95 -13.29 5.99
CA PHE A 27 -9.15 -12.46 6.12
C PHE A 27 -10.43 -13.27 6.35
N LEU A 28 -10.54 -14.45 5.76
CA LEU A 28 -11.71 -15.33 5.94
C LEU A 28 -11.73 -16.03 7.32
N GLN A 29 -10.58 -16.24 7.93
CA GLN A 29 -10.43 -17.05 9.16
C GLN A 29 -10.34 -16.23 10.44
N SER A 30 -10.08 -14.93 10.38
CA SER A 30 -9.89 -14.09 11.56
C SER A 30 -10.78 -12.83 11.53
N ASP A 31 -11.24 -12.44 12.71
CA ASP A 31 -11.99 -11.21 12.93
C ASP A 31 -11.09 -10.00 13.23
N ASP A 32 -9.81 -10.22 13.56
CA ASP A 32 -8.84 -9.17 13.84
C ASP A 32 -8.15 -8.69 12.55
N ILE A 33 -8.83 -7.78 11.84
CA ILE A 33 -8.34 -7.27 10.55
C ILE A 33 -7.04 -6.44 10.68
N THR A 34 -6.88 -5.71 11.78
CA THR A 34 -5.69 -4.91 12.04
C THR A 34 -4.45 -5.81 12.16
N GLN A 35 -4.56 -6.90 12.91
CA GLN A 35 -3.47 -7.85 13.05
C GLN A 35 -3.11 -8.52 11.72
N ILE A 36 -4.13 -8.89 10.93
CA ILE A 36 -3.92 -9.51 9.60
C ILE A 36 -3.17 -8.55 8.68
N ILE A 37 -3.61 -7.31 8.57
CA ILE A 37 -2.99 -6.32 7.68
C ILE A 37 -1.57 -6.02 8.14
N ASN A 38 -1.34 -5.79 9.41
CA ASN A 38 0.00 -5.54 9.94
C ASN A 38 0.95 -6.71 9.64
N LYS A 39 0.47 -7.94 9.76
CA LYS A 39 1.25 -9.13 9.39
C LYS A 39 1.57 -9.18 7.89
N ILE A 40 0.59 -8.91 7.04
CA ILE A 40 0.78 -8.88 5.57
C ILE A 40 1.82 -7.82 5.20
N LEU A 41 1.73 -6.61 5.75
CA LEU A 41 2.68 -5.54 5.49
C LEU A 41 4.09 -5.89 5.98
N ALA A 42 4.20 -6.50 7.16
CA ALA A 42 5.49 -6.95 7.69
C ALA A 42 6.12 -8.07 6.83
N ASP A 43 5.32 -9.03 6.37
CA ASP A 43 5.76 -10.09 5.47
C ASP A 43 6.22 -9.53 4.12
N LEU A 44 5.53 -8.51 3.59
CA LEU A 44 5.94 -7.78 2.39
C LEU A 44 7.34 -7.17 2.54
N LEU A 45 7.62 -6.48 3.63
CA LEU A 45 8.94 -5.92 3.90
C LEU A 45 10.02 -6.97 3.91
N LYS A 46 9.76 -8.07 4.59
CA LYS A 46 10.73 -9.18 4.72
C LYS A 46 11.08 -9.77 3.36
N GLN A 47 10.09 -9.99 2.50
CA GLN A 47 10.27 -10.64 1.20
C GLN A 47 10.83 -9.69 0.14
N THR A 48 10.41 -8.45 0.15
CA THR A 48 10.89 -7.44 -0.81
C THR A 48 12.19 -6.78 -0.37
N LYS A 49 12.62 -6.99 0.89
CA LYS A 49 13.67 -6.21 1.53
C LYS A 49 13.39 -4.71 1.51
N GLY A 50 12.11 -4.36 1.53
CA GLY A 50 11.63 -2.99 1.61
C GLY A 50 11.88 -2.38 2.98
N ASP A 51 11.75 -1.07 3.07
CA ASP A 51 12.01 -0.33 4.30
C ASP A 51 10.74 0.14 4.98
N ARG A 52 9.69 0.47 4.22
CA ARG A 52 8.40 0.89 4.75
C ARG A 52 7.29 0.43 3.81
N THR A 53 6.22 -0.13 4.38
CA THR A 53 4.95 -0.42 3.67
C THR A 53 3.82 0.26 4.40
N TYR A 54 2.82 0.74 3.67
CA TYR A 54 1.75 1.55 4.25
C TYR A 54 0.45 1.48 3.44
N ILE A 55 -0.65 1.80 4.11
CA ILE A 55 -1.96 2.03 3.51
C ILE A 55 -2.46 3.39 3.97
N PHE A 56 -2.86 4.23 3.01
CA PHE A 56 -3.51 5.51 3.24
C PHE A 56 -4.98 5.45 2.88
N GLU A 57 -5.80 6.12 3.67
CA GLU A 57 -7.20 6.42 3.37
C GLU A 57 -7.33 7.88 2.94
N ILE A 58 -8.15 8.12 1.92
CA ILE A 58 -8.42 9.47 1.39
C ILE A 58 -9.83 9.88 1.83
N ASP A 59 -9.93 10.97 2.57
CA ASP A 59 -11.18 11.64 2.90
C ASP A 59 -11.40 12.80 1.93
N ARG A 60 -12.23 12.57 0.92
CA ARG A 60 -12.50 13.57 -0.12
C ARG A 60 -13.39 14.71 0.37
N GLU A 61 -14.24 14.46 1.36
CA GLU A 61 -15.11 15.48 1.95
C GLU A 61 -14.28 16.54 2.66
N HIS A 62 -13.32 16.12 3.50
CA HIS A 62 -12.45 17.03 4.25
C HIS A 62 -11.16 17.36 3.51
N LYS A 63 -10.93 16.78 2.31
CA LYS A 63 -9.71 16.97 1.49
C LYS A 63 -8.43 16.68 2.26
N VAL A 64 -8.41 15.53 2.91
CA VAL A 64 -7.24 15.03 3.66
C VAL A 64 -6.99 13.56 3.37
N GLN A 65 -5.80 13.11 3.71
CA GLN A 65 -5.39 11.72 3.67
C GLN A 65 -4.69 11.34 4.97
N SER A 66 -4.83 10.09 5.38
CA SER A 66 -4.22 9.61 6.62
C SER A 66 -3.65 8.21 6.43
N CYS A 67 -2.47 7.97 6.99
CA CYS A 67 -1.89 6.65 7.07
C CYS A 67 -2.66 5.82 8.11
N ILE A 68 -3.29 4.73 7.69
CA ILE A 68 -4.09 3.87 8.57
C ILE A 68 -3.37 2.59 8.99
N TYR A 69 -2.41 2.13 8.19
CA TYR A 69 -1.53 1.00 8.50
C TYR A 69 -0.13 1.27 8.01
N GLU A 70 0.85 0.85 8.78
CA GLU A 70 2.27 0.96 8.44
C GLU A 70 3.06 -0.20 9.04
N ALA A 71 4.03 -0.72 8.29
CA ALA A 71 5.08 -1.57 8.78
C ALA A 71 6.44 -1.01 8.35
N THR A 72 7.43 -1.07 9.23
CA THR A 72 8.78 -0.56 8.97
C THR A 72 9.81 -1.65 9.24
N ALA A 73 10.91 -1.65 8.47
CA ALA A 73 12.07 -2.48 8.73
C ALA A 73 12.82 -1.97 9.98
N GLU A 74 13.63 -2.83 10.56
CA GLU A 74 14.47 -2.46 11.72
C GLU A 74 15.35 -1.25 11.38
N GLY A 75 15.36 -0.26 12.29
CA GLY A 75 16.11 0.98 12.15
C GLY A 75 15.46 2.05 11.24
N ILE A 76 14.29 1.77 10.68
CA ILE A 76 13.52 2.73 9.89
C ILE A 76 12.45 3.38 10.76
N SER A 77 12.34 4.71 10.70
CA SER A 77 11.35 5.46 11.46
C SER A 77 9.91 5.14 11.03
N GLN A 78 9.02 5.05 12.02
CA GLN A 78 7.58 5.00 11.78
C GLN A 78 7.06 6.42 11.57
N GLU A 79 6.22 6.59 10.54
CA GLU A 79 5.68 7.87 10.14
C GLU A 79 4.15 7.98 10.34
N LEU A 80 3.49 6.88 10.71
CA LEU A 80 2.04 6.80 10.81
C LEU A 80 1.44 7.93 11.66
N ASP A 81 1.99 8.18 12.85
CA ASP A 81 1.45 9.20 13.77
C ASP A 81 1.61 10.62 13.25
N PHE A 82 2.57 10.87 12.35
CA PHE A 82 2.81 12.16 11.73
C PHE A 82 2.05 12.36 10.41
N LEU A 83 1.52 11.29 9.83
CA LEU A 83 0.82 11.29 8.55
C LEU A 83 -0.69 11.14 8.74
N GLN A 84 -1.26 11.99 9.58
CA GLN A 84 -2.69 12.07 9.85
C GLN A 84 -3.23 13.41 9.34
N ASP A 85 -4.38 13.37 8.67
CA ASP A 85 -5.06 14.56 8.12
C ASP A 85 -4.15 15.44 7.25
N VAL A 86 -3.29 14.79 6.47
CA VAL A 86 -2.40 15.46 5.51
C VAL A 86 -3.26 15.99 4.35
N PRO A 87 -3.05 17.24 3.89
CA PRO A 87 -3.83 17.79 2.78
C PRO A 87 -3.83 16.89 1.54
N TRP A 88 -5.01 16.69 0.94
CA TRP A 88 -5.22 16.03 -0.34
C TRP A 88 -5.65 17.06 -1.37
N ASP A 89 -4.95 17.11 -2.50
CA ASP A 89 -5.19 18.09 -3.56
C ASP A 89 -4.97 17.44 -4.94
N ASP A 90 -6.08 17.17 -5.65
CA ASP A 90 -6.05 16.56 -6.98
C ASP A 90 -5.33 17.41 -8.05
N SER A 91 -4.99 18.67 -7.76
CA SER A 91 -4.15 19.49 -8.64
C SER A 91 -2.68 19.10 -8.56
N LEU A 92 -2.24 18.49 -7.48
CA LEU A 92 -0.89 17.99 -7.29
C LEU A 92 -0.68 16.69 -8.06
N TRP A 93 0.52 16.53 -8.61
CA TRP A 93 0.82 15.38 -9.48
C TRP A 93 0.54 14.02 -8.83
N TRP A 94 1.02 13.79 -7.62
CA TRP A 94 0.85 12.52 -6.90
C TRP A 94 -0.61 12.18 -6.66
N ASP A 95 -1.34 13.11 -6.07
CA ASP A 95 -2.74 12.93 -5.72
C ASP A 95 -3.60 12.71 -6.98
N ARG A 96 -3.28 13.42 -8.07
CA ARG A 96 -3.93 13.24 -9.37
C ARG A 96 -3.65 11.86 -9.97
N GLN A 97 -2.41 11.34 -9.90
CA GLN A 97 -2.11 9.98 -10.38
C GLN A 97 -3.00 8.96 -9.69
N ILE A 98 -3.08 9.02 -8.37
CA ILE A 98 -3.89 8.10 -7.56
C ILE A 98 -5.39 8.27 -7.88
N SER A 99 -5.90 9.51 -7.92
CA SER A 99 -7.31 9.79 -8.25
C SER A 99 -7.72 9.26 -9.62
N GLU A 100 -6.82 9.28 -10.58
CA GLU A 100 -7.01 8.76 -11.93
C GLU A 100 -6.71 7.25 -12.06
N LYS A 101 -6.59 6.55 -10.93
CA LYS A 101 -6.37 5.11 -10.85
C LYS A 101 -5.02 4.66 -11.45
N ARG A 102 -4.04 5.54 -11.48
CA ARG A 102 -2.69 5.23 -11.95
C ARG A 102 -1.76 4.90 -10.80
N SER A 103 -0.99 3.84 -10.96
CA SER A 103 0.10 3.52 -10.05
C SER A 103 1.26 4.49 -10.22
N ILE A 104 2.02 4.70 -9.14
CA ILE A 104 3.26 5.48 -9.15
C ILE A 104 4.40 4.48 -8.95
N ILE A 105 5.29 4.40 -9.93
CA ILE A 105 6.42 3.47 -9.91
C ILE A 105 7.68 4.27 -10.20
N LEU A 106 8.51 4.43 -9.18
CA LEU A 106 9.74 5.20 -9.23
C LEU A 106 10.92 4.31 -8.86
N ASN A 107 11.78 4.02 -9.81
CA ASN A 107 13.05 3.33 -9.54
C ASN A 107 14.06 4.29 -8.90
N THR A 108 13.92 5.56 -9.20
CA THR A 108 14.64 6.70 -8.62
C THR A 108 13.72 7.92 -8.58
N LEU A 109 14.01 8.89 -7.71
CA LEU A 109 13.24 10.13 -7.66
C LEU A 109 13.44 11.00 -8.94
N ASP A 110 14.48 10.73 -9.71
CA ASP A 110 14.68 11.39 -11.02
C ASP A 110 13.64 10.98 -12.07
N ASP A 111 12.91 9.88 -11.85
CA ASP A 111 11.79 9.47 -12.70
C ASP A 111 10.55 10.38 -12.52
N MET A 112 10.54 11.24 -11.49
CA MET A 112 9.42 12.15 -11.23
C MET A 112 9.45 13.33 -12.21
N PRO A 113 8.29 13.73 -12.76
CA PRO A 113 8.22 14.89 -13.62
C PRO A 113 8.41 16.20 -12.83
N PRO A 114 8.79 17.30 -13.51
CA PRO A 114 9.05 18.59 -12.84
C PRO A 114 7.89 19.12 -12.00
N GLU A 115 6.65 18.89 -12.44
CA GLU A 115 5.44 19.29 -11.71
C GLU A 115 5.23 18.56 -10.39
N ALA A 116 5.94 17.45 -10.18
CA ALA A 116 5.88 16.66 -8.95
C ALA A 116 6.79 17.17 -7.82
N LYS A 117 7.39 18.35 -7.98
CA LYS A 117 8.42 18.89 -7.08
C LYS A 117 8.03 18.87 -5.61
N VAL A 118 6.78 19.21 -5.28
CA VAL A 118 6.31 19.23 -3.89
C VAL A 118 6.44 17.84 -3.23
N TYR A 119 6.03 16.81 -3.93
CA TYR A 119 6.17 15.43 -3.45
C TYR A 119 7.61 14.93 -3.49
N ARG A 120 8.37 15.32 -4.52
CA ARG A 120 9.78 14.98 -4.60
C ARG A 120 10.56 15.51 -3.39
N ASP A 121 10.37 16.78 -3.04
CA ASP A 121 11.01 17.39 -1.88
C ASP A 121 10.63 16.65 -0.56
N THR A 122 9.38 16.22 -0.43
CA THR A 122 8.92 15.42 0.72
C THR A 122 9.60 14.05 0.78
N LEU A 123 9.71 13.35 -0.35
CA LEU A 123 10.36 12.04 -0.42
C LEU A 123 11.87 12.14 -0.15
N GLU A 124 12.52 13.19 -0.63
CA GLU A 124 13.94 13.45 -0.37
C GLU A 124 14.23 13.67 1.11
N VAL A 125 13.38 14.42 1.81
CA VAL A 125 13.50 14.64 3.26
C VAL A 125 13.39 13.34 4.06
N GLN A 126 12.64 12.36 3.56
CA GLN A 126 12.50 11.03 4.15
C GLN A 126 13.56 10.02 3.67
N ASP A 127 14.57 10.46 2.92
CA ASP A 127 15.62 9.63 2.33
C ASP A 127 15.09 8.51 1.42
N ILE A 128 13.88 8.67 0.87
CA ILE A 128 13.26 7.67 -0.01
C ILE A 128 14.00 7.66 -1.36
N LYS A 129 14.43 6.47 -1.79
CA LYS A 129 15.19 6.27 -3.03
C LYS A 129 14.35 5.69 -4.16
N SER A 130 13.45 4.78 -3.82
CA SER A 130 12.55 4.12 -4.77
C SER A 130 11.21 3.92 -4.12
N VAL A 131 10.13 3.99 -4.91
CA VAL A 131 8.77 3.81 -4.39
C VAL A 131 7.89 3.12 -5.41
N MET A 132 6.98 2.28 -4.93
CA MET A 132 5.87 1.75 -5.71
C MET A 132 4.58 1.96 -4.93
N VAL A 133 3.61 2.61 -5.57
CA VAL A 133 2.29 2.90 -4.99
C VAL A 133 1.20 2.44 -5.95
N VAL A 134 0.20 1.78 -5.41
CA VAL A 134 -0.98 1.33 -6.15
C VAL A 134 -2.25 1.91 -5.53
N PRO A 135 -3.21 2.39 -6.34
CA PRO A 135 -4.48 2.85 -5.83
C PRO A 135 -5.32 1.69 -5.30
N LEU A 136 -6.11 1.95 -4.27
CA LEU A 136 -7.06 1.01 -3.70
C LEU A 136 -8.49 1.42 -4.07
N LEU A 137 -9.22 0.49 -4.68
CA LEU A 137 -10.54 0.75 -5.24
C LEU A 137 -11.64 0.00 -4.49
N SER A 138 -12.80 0.65 -4.41
CA SER A 138 -14.07 0.03 -4.02
C SER A 138 -15.14 0.44 -5.01
N LYS A 139 -15.79 -0.51 -5.68
CA LYS A 139 -16.80 -0.25 -6.71
C LYS A 139 -16.33 0.80 -7.73
N ASP A 140 -15.13 0.62 -8.25
CA ASP A 140 -14.49 1.50 -9.25
C ASP A 140 -14.14 2.92 -8.75
N LYS A 141 -14.24 3.18 -7.45
CA LYS A 141 -13.82 4.44 -6.81
C LYS A 141 -12.56 4.23 -6.00
N VAL A 142 -11.61 5.16 -6.15
CA VAL A 142 -10.39 5.17 -5.32
C VAL A 142 -10.74 5.68 -3.93
N TRP A 143 -10.48 4.86 -2.91
CA TRP A 143 -10.65 5.24 -1.51
C TRP A 143 -9.34 5.44 -0.76
N GLY A 144 -8.24 4.97 -1.33
CA GLY A 144 -6.93 5.03 -0.70
C GLY A 144 -5.83 4.54 -1.63
N TYR A 145 -4.68 4.29 -1.07
CA TYR A 145 -3.55 3.71 -1.78
C TYR A 145 -2.64 2.92 -0.85
N MET A 146 -1.90 1.99 -1.43
CA MET A 146 -0.91 1.16 -0.75
C MET A 146 0.45 1.37 -1.38
N GLY A 147 1.49 1.51 -0.57
CA GLY A 147 2.83 1.79 -1.06
C GLY A 147 3.92 0.99 -0.36
N ILE A 148 5.06 0.96 -1.01
CA ILE A 148 6.31 0.42 -0.49
C ILE A 148 7.47 1.35 -0.84
N ASP A 149 8.23 1.74 0.18
CA ASP A 149 9.39 2.63 0.07
C ASP A 149 10.69 1.86 0.28
N MET A 150 11.69 2.25 -0.51
CA MET A 150 13.08 1.87 -0.33
C MET A 150 13.87 3.08 0.16
N VAL A 151 14.46 2.99 1.33
CA VAL A 151 15.24 4.07 1.96
C VAL A 151 16.74 3.77 1.90
N ARG A 152 17.14 2.55 2.22
CA ARG A 152 18.56 2.15 2.29
C ARG A 152 19.19 1.93 0.92
N THR A 153 18.42 1.40 -0.03
CA THR A 153 18.89 1.05 -1.37
C THR A 153 17.91 1.45 -2.46
N HIS A 154 18.38 1.62 -3.69
CA HIS A 154 17.50 1.70 -4.86
C HIS A 154 16.95 0.34 -5.22
N ARG A 155 15.75 0.31 -5.81
CA ARG A 155 15.14 -0.87 -6.41
C ARG A 155 14.53 -0.55 -7.76
N SER A 156 14.81 -1.40 -8.75
CA SER A 156 14.09 -1.39 -10.02
C SER A 156 12.88 -2.32 -9.91
N TRP A 157 11.69 -1.75 -10.06
CA TRP A 157 10.43 -2.48 -10.02
C TRP A 157 10.13 -3.12 -11.36
N SER A 158 9.85 -4.42 -11.36
CA SER A 158 9.44 -5.13 -12.57
C SER A 158 7.92 -5.04 -12.78
N ASN A 159 7.46 -5.34 -14.00
CA ASN A 159 6.02 -5.46 -14.28
C ASN A 159 5.37 -6.56 -13.45
N ILE A 160 6.09 -7.63 -13.14
CA ILE A 160 5.61 -8.72 -12.28
C ILE A 160 5.43 -8.22 -10.84
N ASP A 161 6.38 -7.45 -10.31
CA ASP A 161 6.25 -6.82 -9.00
C ASP A 161 4.99 -5.94 -8.94
N HIS A 162 4.77 -5.12 -9.95
CA HIS A 162 3.61 -4.22 -10.02
C HIS A 162 2.29 -5.00 -10.10
N GLN A 163 2.19 -6.02 -10.93
CA GLN A 163 0.98 -6.85 -11.06
C GLN A 163 0.66 -7.56 -9.74
N TRP A 164 1.65 -8.15 -9.09
CA TRP A 164 1.49 -8.81 -7.81
C TRP A 164 1.06 -7.83 -6.71
N PHE A 165 1.74 -6.69 -6.59
CA PHE A 165 1.44 -5.68 -5.59
C PHE A 165 0.03 -5.09 -5.78
N SER A 166 -0.37 -4.83 -7.03
CA SER A 166 -1.72 -4.40 -7.37
C SER A 166 -2.78 -5.45 -7.00
N SER A 167 -2.52 -6.73 -7.27
CA SER A 167 -3.43 -7.82 -6.91
C SER A 167 -3.58 -7.95 -5.40
N LEU A 168 -2.49 -7.82 -4.66
CA LEU A 168 -2.52 -7.83 -3.19
C LEU A 168 -3.32 -6.63 -2.66
N GLY A 169 -3.11 -5.44 -3.20
CA GLY A 169 -3.88 -4.25 -2.88
C GLY A 169 -5.37 -4.42 -3.14
N ASN A 170 -5.75 -5.05 -4.24
CA ASN A 170 -7.16 -5.36 -4.56
C ASN A 170 -7.77 -6.31 -3.52
N ILE A 171 -7.07 -7.36 -3.12
CA ILE A 171 -7.53 -8.29 -2.08
C ILE A 171 -7.72 -7.57 -0.76
N ILE A 172 -6.74 -6.80 -0.32
CA ILE A 172 -6.81 -6.01 0.92
C ILE A 172 -7.98 -5.03 0.87
N SER A 173 -8.14 -4.34 -0.26
CA SER A 173 -9.22 -3.37 -0.47
C SER A 173 -10.60 -4.03 -0.34
N ILE A 174 -10.83 -5.15 -1.01
CA ILE A 174 -12.09 -5.91 -0.94
C ILE A 174 -12.36 -6.34 0.51
N CYS A 175 -11.38 -6.93 1.18
CA CYS A 175 -11.54 -7.43 2.55
C CYS A 175 -11.83 -6.29 3.54
N LEU A 176 -11.15 -5.15 3.44
CA LEU A 176 -11.42 -3.98 4.27
C LEU A 176 -12.82 -3.42 4.05
N GLN A 177 -13.27 -3.31 2.80
CA GLN A 177 -14.59 -2.80 2.48
C GLN A 177 -15.70 -3.75 2.94
N LEU A 178 -15.53 -5.05 2.78
CA LEU A 178 -16.48 -6.05 3.29
C LEU A 178 -16.58 -5.97 4.81
N ARG A 179 -15.48 -5.89 5.52
CA ARG A 179 -15.48 -5.79 6.98
C ARG A 179 -16.14 -4.51 7.48
N LYS A 180 -15.89 -3.38 6.81
CA LYS A 180 -16.56 -2.11 7.10
C LYS A 180 -18.08 -2.20 6.93
N ALA A 181 -18.52 -2.84 5.84
CA ALA A 181 -19.95 -3.04 5.58
C ALA A 181 -20.61 -3.97 6.63
N GLU A 182 -19.93 -5.04 7.07
CA GLU A 182 -20.42 -5.94 8.12
C GLU A 182 -20.58 -5.22 9.47
N LEU A 183 -19.61 -4.39 9.84
CA LEU A 183 -19.68 -3.62 11.08
C LEU A 183 -20.84 -2.62 11.05
N GLN A 184 -20.98 -1.89 9.95
CA GLN A 184 -22.09 -0.95 9.78
C GLN A 184 -23.45 -1.64 9.86
N ALA A 185 -23.61 -2.79 9.18
CA ALA A 185 -24.86 -3.56 9.24
C ALA A 185 -25.19 -4.08 10.67
N LYS A 186 -24.17 -4.40 11.46
CA LYS A 186 -24.37 -4.79 12.88
C LYS A 186 -24.81 -3.60 13.74
N GLU A 187 -24.25 -2.42 13.51
CA GLU A 187 -24.61 -1.20 14.23
C GLU A 187 -26.04 -0.78 13.90
N ASP A 188 -26.41 -0.79 12.61
CA ASP A 188 -27.74 -0.44 12.15
C ASP A 188 -28.81 -1.36 12.75
N ARG A 189 -28.55 -2.69 12.84
CA ARG A 189 -29.46 -3.65 13.49
C ARG A 189 -29.65 -3.33 14.97
N ARG A 190 -28.55 -3.05 15.68
CA ARG A 190 -28.62 -2.70 17.12
C ARG A 190 -29.42 -1.42 17.37
N ALA A 191 -29.32 -0.45 16.45
CA ALA A 191 -30.10 0.80 16.55
C ALA A 191 -31.60 0.60 16.30
N LEU A 192 -31.99 -0.42 15.52
CA LEU A 192 -33.39 -0.75 15.26
C LEU A 192 -34.06 -1.56 16.39
N ASP A 193 -33.26 -2.26 17.21
CA ASP A 193 -33.73 -3.09 18.33
C ASP A 193 -33.93 -2.27 19.64
N HIS A 194 -33.70 -0.96 19.59
CA HIS A 194 -33.87 -0.02 20.71
C HIS A 194 -34.91 1.05 20.38
#